data_d41caaea218ebde4f7657c2a48c1eae7
#
_entry.id   d41caaea218ebde4f7657c2a48c1eae7
#
_cell.length_a   1.000
_cell.length_b   1.000
_cell.length_c   1.000
_cell.angle_alpha   90.00
_cell.angle_beta   90.00
_cell.angle_gamma   90.00
#
_symmetry.space_group_name_H-M   'P 1'
#
loop_
_entity.id
_entity.type
_entity.pdbx_description
1 polymer ?
#
loop_
_entity_poly.entity_id
_entity_poly.type
_entity_poly.pdbx_seq_one_letter_code
_entity_poly.pdbx_strand_id
1 'polypeptide(L)'
;MAHYAWVLEVRPGYEDEYKKRHDEIWPELVADISAAGLRNYNIFRYGLTLFGYFECDDLDRAIVELGKSDANRRWGEYMGPIMKIETDTLRNFSFLLPLQFHMD
;
A
#
# COMPACT_ATOMS: atom_id res chain seq x y z
N MET A 1 5.43 6.42 -16.81
CA MET A 1 4.54 6.03 -15.71
C MET A 1 4.93 6.83 -14.48
N ALA A 2 3.98 7.49 -13.83
CA ALA A 2 4.28 8.24 -12.60
C ALA A 2 4.57 7.27 -11.45
N HIS A 3 5.39 7.71 -10.51
CA HIS A 3 5.72 6.92 -9.34
C HIS A 3 5.31 7.64 -8.06
N TYR A 4 4.96 6.85 -7.09
CA TYR A 4 4.43 7.32 -5.82
C TYR A 4 5.05 6.55 -4.67
N ALA A 5 5.13 7.18 -3.52
CA ALA A 5 5.56 6.52 -2.30
C ALA A 5 4.62 6.90 -1.16
N TRP A 6 4.39 5.95 -0.25
CA TRP A 6 3.60 6.18 0.95
C TRP A 6 4.37 5.74 2.19
N VAL A 7 3.92 6.19 3.35
CA VAL A 7 4.49 5.80 4.64
C VAL A 7 3.38 5.31 5.57
N LEU A 8 3.65 4.23 6.24
CA LEU A 8 2.79 3.67 7.29
C LEU A 8 3.67 3.21 8.45
N GLU A 9 3.04 2.81 9.54
CA GLU A 9 3.73 2.32 10.71
C GLU A 9 3.11 1.01 11.19
N VAL A 10 3.96 0.01 11.47
CA VAL A 10 3.53 -1.24 12.08
C VAL A 10 3.64 -1.10 13.60
N ARG A 11 2.75 -1.76 14.33
CA ARG A 11 2.80 -1.71 15.80
C ARG A 11 4.01 -2.49 16.33
N PRO A 12 4.61 -2.05 17.45
CA PRO A 12 5.75 -2.76 18.04
C PRO A 12 5.44 -4.24 18.30
N GLY A 13 6.38 -5.10 17.92
CA GLY A 13 6.23 -6.56 18.09
C GLY A 13 5.57 -7.27 16.92
N TYR A 14 5.06 -6.54 15.92
CA TYR A 14 4.37 -7.11 14.76
C TYR A 14 5.16 -7.03 13.46
N GLU A 15 6.44 -6.67 13.53
CA GLU A 15 7.28 -6.50 12.34
C GLU A 15 7.39 -7.79 11.53
N ASP A 16 7.65 -8.92 12.21
CA ASP A 16 7.79 -10.22 11.57
C ASP A 16 6.45 -10.74 11.05
N GLU A 17 5.35 -10.49 11.77
CA GLU A 17 4.00 -10.84 11.34
C GLU A 17 3.60 -10.07 10.06
N TYR A 18 3.97 -8.79 10.00
CA TYR A 18 3.75 -7.98 8.79
C TYR A 18 4.41 -8.61 7.57
N LYS A 19 5.70 -8.96 7.71
CA LYS A 19 6.44 -9.60 6.61
C LYS A 19 5.83 -10.93 6.22
N LYS A 20 5.50 -11.76 7.21
CA LYS A 20 4.89 -13.07 6.96
C LYS A 20 3.60 -12.95 6.17
N ARG A 21 2.71 -12.03 6.56
CA ARG A 21 1.43 -11.83 5.86
C ARG A 21 1.62 -11.38 4.43
N HIS A 22 2.64 -10.55 4.16
CA HIS A 22 2.96 -10.12 2.79
C HIS A 22 3.63 -11.22 1.98
N ASP A 23 4.45 -12.06 2.60
CA ASP A 23 5.01 -13.23 1.92
C ASP A 23 3.90 -14.22 1.51
N GLU A 24 2.80 -14.24 2.26
CA GLU A 24 1.63 -15.07 2.01
C GLU A 24 0.45 -14.25 1.46
N ILE A 25 0.73 -13.14 0.80
CA ILE A 25 -0.31 -12.23 0.28
C ILE A 25 -1.27 -12.99 -0.65
N TRP A 26 -2.55 -12.66 -0.54
CA TRP A 26 -3.60 -13.34 -1.29
C TRP A 26 -3.46 -13.08 -2.79
N PRO A 27 -3.45 -14.13 -3.64
CA PRO A 27 -3.37 -13.95 -5.09
C PRO A 27 -4.48 -13.06 -5.67
N GLU A 28 -5.69 -13.14 -5.12
CA GLU A 28 -6.81 -12.31 -5.55
C GLU A 28 -6.56 -10.82 -5.27
N LEU A 29 -5.89 -10.50 -4.17
CA LEU A 29 -5.53 -9.12 -3.85
C LEU A 29 -4.48 -8.60 -4.84
N VAL A 30 -3.46 -9.39 -5.11
CA VAL A 30 -2.43 -9.02 -6.09
C VAL A 30 -3.06 -8.80 -7.46
N ALA A 31 -3.99 -9.65 -7.86
CA ALA A 31 -4.71 -9.49 -9.12
C ALA A 31 -5.50 -8.19 -9.17
N ASP A 32 -6.18 -7.83 -8.08
CA ASP A 32 -6.97 -6.59 -8.01
C ASP A 32 -6.09 -5.34 -8.03
N ILE A 33 -4.94 -5.38 -7.33
CA ILE A 33 -3.96 -4.29 -7.34
C ILE A 33 -3.43 -4.10 -8.78
N SER A 34 -3.08 -5.19 -9.44
CA SER A 34 -2.60 -5.15 -10.82
C SER A 34 -3.68 -4.63 -11.78
N ALA A 35 -4.92 -5.09 -11.62
CA ALA A 35 -6.05 -4.63 -12.44
C ALA A 35 -6.35 -3.15 -12.24
N ALA A 36 -6.12 -2.62 -11.04
CA ALA A 36 -6.27 -1.21 -10.75
C ALA A 36 -5.20 -0.34 -11.43
N GLY A 37 -4.12 -0.94 -11.91
CA GLY A 37 -3.08 -0.26 -12.66
C GLY A 37 -1.79 -0.01 -11.91
N LEU A 38 -1.64 -0.53 -10.69
CA LEU A 38 -0.40 -0.40 -9.94
C LEU A 38 0.64 -1.41 -10.44
N ARG A 39 1.87 -0.93 -10.61
CA ARG A 39 2.99 -1.72 -11.13
C ARG A 39 4.21 -1.48 -10.27
N ASN A 40 5.14 -2.42 -10.35
CA ASN A 40 6.43 -2.32 -9.66
C ASN A 40 6.27 -1.89 -8.21
N TYR A 41 5.38 -2.59 -7.50
CA TYR A 41 5.01 -2.27 -6.12
C TYR A 41 6.03 -2.89 -5.16
N ASN A 42 6.62 -2.07 -4.32
CA ASN A 42 7.64 -2.49 -3.37
C ASN A 42 7.34 -1.90 -1.99
N ILE A 43 7.62 -2.65 -0.94
CA ILE A 43 7.48 -2.18 0.43
C ILE A 43 8.81 -2.42 1.15
N PHE A 44 9.33 -1.37 1.78
CA PHE A 44 10.54 -1.41 2.58
C PHE A 44 10.22 -1.04 4.02
N ARG A 45 11.03 -1.50 4.95
CA ARG A 45 10.85 -1.21 6.37
C ARG A 45 12.13 -0.67 7.00
N TYR A 46 11.98 0.35 7.83
CA TYR A 46 13.03 0.84 8.70
C TYR A 46 12.46 0.95 10.12
N GLY A 47 12.87 0.04 11.01
CA GLY A 47 12.26 -0.05 12.34
C GLY A 47 10.78 -0.39 12.24
N LEU A 48 9.92 0.47 12.75
CA LEU A 48 8.47 0.33 12.67
C LEU A 48 7.87 1.06 11.46
N THR A 49 8.70 1.80 10.72
CA THR A 49 8.22 2.60 9.59
C THR A 49 8.27 1.79 8.30
N LEU A 50 7.19 1.83 7.56
CA LEU A 50 7.05 1.14 6.27
C LEU A 50 6.98 2.18 5.16
N PHE A 51 7.70 1.93 4.07
CA PHE A 51 7.71 2.76 2.88
C PHE A 51 7.25 1.92 1.70
N GLY A 52 6.15 2.34 1.08
CA GLY A 52 5.65 1.71 -0.13
C GLY A 52 6.03 2.53 -1.35
N TYR A 53 6.38 1.86 -2.44
CA TYR A 53 6.67 2.47 -3.73
C TYR A 53 5.86 1.74 -4.80
N PHE A 54 5.24 2.48 -5.69
CA PHE A 54 4.57 1.90 -6.84
C PHE A 54 4.54 2.87 -8.02
N GLU A 55 4.26 2.32 -9.19
CA GLU A 55 4.10 3.08 -10.43
C GLU A 55 2.67 2.93 -10.93
N CYS A 56 2.13 3.99 -11.51
CA CYS A 56 0.74 4.02 -11.94
C CYS A 56 0.53 5.16 -12.94
N ASP A 57 -0.25 4.92 -13.99
CA ASP A 57 -0.57 5.95 -14.98
C ASP A 57 -1.71 6.88 -14.53
N ASP A 58 -2.71 6.31 -13.84
CA ASP A 58 -3.91 7.05 -13.42
C ASP A 58 -4.22 6.70 -11.96
N LEU A 59 -3.67 7.51 -11.06
CA LEU A 59 -3.80 7.27 -9.62
C LEU A 59 -5.24 7.39 -9.14
N ASP A 60 -5.98 8.39 -9.62
CA ASP A 60 -7.36 8.60 -9.18
C ASP A 60 -8.24 7.41 -9.56
N ARG A 61 -8.07 6.88 -10.77
CA ARG A 61 -8.76 5.67 -11.20
C ARG A 61 -8.34 4.47 -10.34
N ALA A 62 -7.06 4.32 -10.08
CA ALA A 62 -6.55 3.21 -9.27
C ALA A 62 -7.16 3.21 -7.86
N ILE A 63 -7.26 4.37 -7.23
CA ILE A 63 -7.87 4.50 -5.91
C ILE A 63 -9.35 4.11 -5.95
N VAL A 64 -10.09 4.54 -6.96
CA VAL A 64 -11.50 4.17 -7.14
C VAL A 64 -11.65 2.65 -7.31
N GLU A 65 -10.83 2.05 -8.16
CA GLU A 65 -10.89 0.60 -8.43
C GLU A 65 -10.52 -0.22 -7.18
N LEU A 66 -9.50 0.20 -6.45
CA LEU A 66 -9.14 -0.47 -5.19
C LEU A 66 -10.24 -0.33 -4.13
N GLY A 67 -10.94 0.80 -4.12
CA GLY A 67 -12.08 1.00 -3.22
C GLY A 67 -13.26 0.07 -3.50
N LYS A 68 -13.34 -0.50 -4.71
CA LYS A 68 -14.37 -1.48 -5.08
C LYS A 68 -13.94 -2.92 -4.81
N SER A 69 -12.66 -3.16 -4.51
CA SER A 69 -12.12 -4.50 -4.32
C SER A 69 -12.51 -5.05 -2.96
N ASP A 70 -13.25 -6.17 -2.96
CA ASP A 70 -13.58 -6.89 -1.73
C ASP A 70 -12.33 -7.46 -1.07
N ALA A 71 -11.41 -7.99 -1.87
CA ALA A 71 -10.13 -8.51 -1.36
C ALA A 71 -9.34 -7.41 -0.65
N ASN A 72 -9.29 -6.20 -1.22
CA ASN A 72 -8.61 -5.07 -0.60
C ASN A 72 -9.27 -4.65 0.72
N ARG A 73 -10.60 -4.64 0.77
CA ARG A 73 -11.35 -4.36 2.01
C ARG A 73 -11.02 -5.39 3.10
N ARG A 74 -11.09 -6.67 2.76
CA ARG A 74 -10.79 -7.75 3.71
C ARG A 74 -9.33 -7.72 4.17
N TRP A 75 -8.42 -7.38 3.28
CA TRP A 75 -7.00 -7.21 3.61
C TRP A 75 -6.79 -6.09 4.63
N GLY A 76 -7.48 -4.96 4.45
CA GLY A 76 -7.45 -3.85 5.40
C GLY A 76 -7.95 -4.25 6.79
N GLU A 77 -9.02 -5.04 6.85
CA GLU A 77 -9.55 -5.57 8.11
C GLU A 77 -8.57 -6.55 8.76
N TYR A 78 -7.93 -7.37 7.97
CA TYR A 78 -6.96 -8.37 8.43
C TYR A 78 -5.69 -7.71 8.97
N MET A 79 -5.17 -6.70 8.28
CA MET A 79 -3.93 -6.01 8.64
C MET A 79 -4.14 -4.95 9.73
N GLY A 80 -5.33 -4.38 9.84
CA GLY A 80 -5.61 -3.26 10.73
C GLY A 80 -5.12 -3.45 12.16
N PRO A 81 -5.38 -4.60 12.84
CA PRO A 81 -4.96 -4.80 14.22
C PRO A 81 -3.46 -4.72 14.47
N ILE A 82 -2.62 -4.99 13.48
CA ILE A 82 -1.16 -4.93 13.64
C ILE A 82 -0.56 -3.61 13.14
N MET A 83 -1.40 -2.71 12.62
CA MET A 83 -0.94 -1.47 12.01
C MET A 83 -1.38 -0.25 12.82
N LYS A 84 -0.55 0.78 12.79
CA LYS A 84 -0.96 2.14 13.10
C LYS A 84 -1.25 2.82 11.78
N ILE A 85 -2.51 2.75 11.34
CA ILE A 85 -2.92 3.21 10.02
C ILE A 85 -3.41 4.65 10.11
N GLU A 86 -2.85 5.51 9.28
CA GLU A 86 -3.35 6.86 9.02
C GLU A 86 -3.72 6.96 7.56
N THR A 87 -4.93 7.44 7.28
CA THR A 87 -5.45 7.54 5.92
C THR A 87 -5.70 8.99 5.56
N ASP A 88 -5.28 9.37 4.36
CA ASP A 88 -5.67 10.64 3.76
C ASP A 88 -7.16 10.55 3.39
N THR A 89 -8.01 11.19 4.19
CA THR A 89 -9.46 11.11 4.03
C THR A 89 -9.95 11.79 2.75
N LEU A 90 -9.18 12.73 2.21
CA LEU A 90 -9.52 13.39 0.94
C LEU A 90 -9.37 12.45 -0.25
N ARG A 91 -8.41 11.53 -0.19
CA ARG A 91 -8.13 10.58 -1.26
C ARG A 91 -8.65 9.18 -0.98
N ASN A 92 -9.01 8.87 0.26
CA ASN A 92 -9.35 7.52 0.71
C ASN A 92 -8.20 6.53 0.42
N PHE A 93 -6.99 6.95 0.74
CA PHE A 93 -5.76 6.20 0.44
C PHE A 93 -4.70 6.55 1.49
N SER A 94 -3.58 5.82 1.51
CA SER A 94 -2.44 6.16 2.37
C SER A 94 -1.86 7.52 2.00
N PHE A 95 -1.32 8.25 2.98
CA PHE A 95 -0.67 9.51 2.70
C PHE A 95 0.51 9.32 1.75
N LEU A 96 0.50 10.06 0.66
CA LEU A 96 1.57 10.01 -0.34
C LEU A 96 2.66 11.02 0.02
N LEU A 97 3.91 10.58 -0.16
CA LEU A 97 5.08 11.40 0.12
C LEU A 97 5.36 12.32 -1.06
N PRO A 98 5.65 13.62 -0.81
CA PRO A 98 6.01 14.52 -1.90
C PRO A 98 7.37 14.14 -2.48
N LEU A 99 7.40 13.99 -3.81
CA LEU A 99 8.64 13.70 -4.53
C LEU A 99 9.62 14.86 -4.35
N GLN A 100 10.86 14.55 -4.01
CA GLN A 100 11.90 15.56 -3.83
C GLN A 100 12.87 15.60 -5.01
N PHE A 101 13.14 14.46 -5.63
CA PHE A 101 14.10 14.37 -6.72
C PHE A 101 13.87 13.08 -7.52
N HIS A 102 13.97 13.20 -8.83
CA HIS A 102 13.94 12.05 -9.74
C HIS A 102 15.03 12.19 -10.79
N MET A 103 15.71 11.09 -11.09
CA MET A 103 16.70 10.99 -12.16
C MET A 103 16.47 9.68 -12.94
N ASP A 104 16.44 9.80 -14.24
CA ASP A 104 16.35 8.63 -15.13
C ASP A 104 17.66 7.86 -15.16
#